data_29f2ad814a1b6fb63ff768a60b64ccb8
#
_entry.id   29f2ad814a1b6fb63ff768a60b64ccb8
#
_cell.length_a   1.000
_cell.length_b   1.000
_cell.length_c   1.000
_cell.angle_alpha   90.00
_cell.angle_beta   90.00
_cell.angle_gamma   90.00
#
_symmetry.space_group_name_H-M   'P 1'
#
loop_
_entity.id
_entity.type
_entity.pdbx_description
1 polymer ?
#
loop_
_entity_poly.entity_id
_entity_poly.type
_entity_poly.pdbx_seq_one_letter_code
_entity_poly.pdbx_strand_id
1 'polypeptide(L)'
;VGLKYYLNDKDDDFDDGYKAERPNALSQSQLDALNAQLKAKQDEIDRLNKQLANQKPEVKTVEKVVNKTEVIASPVSVFFNIGESTVANASDLQNVKDLVKVAKENNKKIVITGYADSKTGNEEINKALSQKRAEAIAEELVKMGVSRDNIKIVSEGGTDALSPTNYNRRAVISIM
;
A
#
# COMPACT_ATOMS: atom_id res chain seq x y z
N VAL A 1 24.94 22.91 44.62
CA VAL A 1 24.35 23.88 45.56
C VAL A 1 23.16 23.14 46.18
N GLY A 2 23.38 22.60 47.41
CA GLY A 2 22.40 21.79 48.11
C GLY A 2 21.37 22.69 48.81
N LEU A 3 20.09 22.47 48.61
CA LEU A 3 19.03 23.04 49.42
C LEU A 3 18.89 22.21 50.70
N LYS A 4 19.26 22.85 51.84
CA LYS A 4 18.96 22.34 53.18
C LYS A 4 17.57 22.81 53.55
N TYR A 5 16.63 21.87 53.72
CA TYR A 5 15.35 22.16 54.38
C TYR A 5 15.55 22.17 55.89
N TYR A 6 15.32 23.27 56.52
CA TYR A 6 15.18 23.37 57.96
C TYR A 6 13.79 22.92 58.34
N LEU A 7 13.68 21.78 59.00
CA LEU A 7 12.49 21.42 59.77
C LEU A 7 12.54 22.23 61.08
N ASN A 8 11.67 23.15 61.24
CA ASN A 8 11.50 23.87 62.47
C ASN A 8 10.35 23.22 63.25
N ASP A 9 10.71 22.46 64.31
CA ASP A 9 9.77 22.01 65.32
C ASP A 9 9.23 23.23 66.06
N LYS A 10 7.97 23.53 65.83
CA LYS A 10 7.15 24.22 66.78
C LYS A 10 5.75 23.63 66.74
N ASP A 11 5.44 23.02 67.89
CA ASP A 11 4.12 22.62 68.30
C ASP A 11 3.17 23.84 68.21
N ASP A 12 2.27 23.78 67.19
CA ASP A 12 1.05 24.59 67.22
C ASP A 12 -0.09 23.64 66.87
N ASP A 13 -0.89 23.35 67.90
CA ASP A 13 -2.21 22.75 67.82
C ASP A 13 -3.08 23.50 66.78
N PHE A 14 -3.16 22.93 65.60
CA PHE A 14 -4.18 23.28 64.61
C PHE A 14 -5.02 22.02 64.35
N ASP A 15 -6.00 21.81 65.23
CA ASP A 15 -7.06 20.82 65.05
C ASP A 15 -8.03 21.30 63.96
N ASP A 16 -7.61 21.18 62.69
CA ASP A 16 -8.48 21.28 61.56
C ASP A 16 -8.99 19.89 61.21
N GLY A 17 -10.21 19.60 61.62
CA GLY A 17 -10.98 18.38 61.34
C GLY A 17 -11.00 17.85 59.91
N TYR A 18 -9.88 17.95 59.18
CA TYR A 18 -9.63 17.31 57.91
C TYR A 18 -8.98 15.94 58.17
N LYS A 19 -9.80 14.94 58.47
CA LYS A 19 -9.38 13.57 58.27
C LYS A 19 -9.22 13.33 56.74
N ALA A 20 -8.03 13.58 56.23
CA ALA A 20 -7.66 13.09 54.91
C ALA A 20 -7.84 11.58 54.95
N GLU A 21 -8.93 11.08 54.38
CA GLU A 21 -9.10 9.66 54.09
C GLU A 21 -7.93 9.27 53.19
N ARG A 22 -6.96 8.57 53.75
CA ARG A 22 -5.91 7.95 52.95
C ARG A 22 -6.59 7.00 51.99
N PRO A 23 -6.41 7.16 50.68
CA PRO A 23 -7.02 6.24 49.73
C PRO A 23 -6.61 4.83 50.11
N ASN A 24 -7.58 3.98 50.37
CA ASN A 24 -7.52 2.56 50.74
C ASN A 24 -6.15 1.92 50.48
N ALA A 25 -5.28 1.94 51.49
CA ALA A 25 -4.12 1.06 51.46
C ALA A 25 -4.67 -0.37 51.49
N LEU A 26 -4.38 -1.13 50.42
CA LEU A 26 -4.73 -2.55 50.32
C LEU A 26 -4.31 -3.24 51.63
N SER A 27 -5.21 -4.01 52.22
CA SER A 27 -4.89 -4.77 53.41
C SER A 27 -3.71 -5.75 53.11
N GLN A 28 -2.93 -6.13 54.09
CA GLN A 28 -1.82 -7.06 53.86
C GLN A 28 -2.31 -8.34 53.18
N SER A 29 -3.49 -8.84 53.57
CA SER A 29 -4.10 -10.02 52.92
C SER A 29 -4.41 -9.83 51.44
N GLN A 30 -4.79 -8.60 51.03
CA GLN A 30 -5.03 -8.29 49.61
C GLN A 30 -3.70 -8.20 48.83
N LEU A 31 -2.66 -7.66 49.44
CA LEU A 31 -1.32 -7.64 48.86
C LEU A 31 -0.75 -9.05 48.70
N ASP A 32 -0.92 -9.91 49.68
CA ASP A 32 -0.47 -11.31 49.66
C ASP A 32 -1.24 -12.11 48.59
N ALA A 33 -2.56 -11.87 48.44
CA ALA A 33 -3.38 -12.50 47.39
C ALA A 33 -2.95 -12.03 46.00
N LEU A 34 -2.65 -10.73 45.82
CA LEU A 34 -2.19 -10.18 44.54
C LEU A 34 -0.81 -10.71 44.18
N ASN A 35 0.09 -10.81 45.13
CA ASN A 35 1.42 -11.38 44.94
C ASN A 35 1.34 -12.86 44.56
N ALA A 36 0.43 -13.62 45.16
CA ALA A 36 0.20 -15.01 44.81
C ALA A 36 -0.34 -15.14 43.35
N GLN A 37 -1.24 -14.25 42.93
CA GLN A 37 -1.72 -14.23 41.57
C GLN A 37 -0.63 -13.83 40.55
N LEU A 38 0.20 -12.86 40.89
CA LEU A 38 1.36 -12.47 40.07
C LEU A 38 2.31 -13.62 39.87
N LYS A 39 2.65 -14.35 40.96
CA LYS A 39 3.51 -15.52 40.89
C LYS A 39 2.92 -16.62 40.02
N ALA A 40 1.62 -16.92 40.19
CA ALA A 40 0.94 -17.93 39.36
C ALA A 40 0.95 -17.57 37.87
N LYS A 41 0.74 -16.29 37.55
CA LYS A 41 0.83 -15.81 36.16
C LYS A 41 2.23 -15.86 35.58
N GLN A 42 3.24 -15.58 36.38
CA GLN A 42 4.63 -15.70 35.97
C GLN A 42 5.01 -17.17 35.68
N ASP A 43 4.60 -18.11 36.57
CA ASP A 43 4.82 -19.54 36.37
C ASP A 43 4.13 -20.05 35.09
N GLU A 44 2.93 -19.52 34.76
CA GLU A 44 2.23 -19.85 33.54
C GLU A 44 2.94 -19.31 32.29
N ILE A 45 3.46 -18.10 32.35
CA ILE A 45 4.25 -17.49 31.27
C ILE A 45 5.54 -18.32 31.03
N ASP A 46 6.24 -18.70 32.07
CA ASP A 46 7.46 -19.50 31.99
C ASP A 46 7.17 -20.89 31.40
N ARG A 47 6.05 -21.49 31.77
CA ARG A 47 5.59 -22.77 31.21
C ARG A 47 5.26 -22.62 29.71
N LEU A 48 4.54 -21.57 29.32
CA LEU A 48 4.19 -21.30 27.90
C LEU A 48 5.45 -21.02 27.08
N ASN A 49 6.39 -20.26 27.60
CA ASN A 49 7.67 -19.99 26.96
C ASN A 49 8.49 -21.27 26.76
N LYS A 50 8.51 -22.18 27.77
CA LYS A 50 9.12 -23.50 27.60
C LYS A 50 8.43 -24.36 26.57
N GLN A 51 7.09 -24.31 26.48
CA GLN A 51 6.34 -25.03 25.46
C GLN A 51 6.65 -24.47 24.07
N LEU A 52 6.74 -23.14 23.93
CA LEU A 52 7.11 -22.47 22.68
C LEU A 52 8.55 -22.80 22.25
N ALA A 53 9.48 -22.84 23.19
CA ALA A 53 10.87 -23.20 22.92
C ALA A 53 11.05 -24.70 22.58
N ASN A 54 10.19 -25.56 23.11
CA ASN A 54 10.17 -27.00 22.81
C ASN A 54 9.35 -27.34 21.55
N GLN A 55 8.50 -26.46 21.06
CA GLN A 55 8.04 -26.52 19.70
C GLN A 55 9.25 -26.20 18.83
N LYS A 56 10.10 -27.23 18.54
CA LYS A 56 10.95 -27.15 17.37
C LYS A 56 10.06 -26.61 16.27
N PRO A 57 10.40 -25.49 15.62
CA PRO A 57 9.83 -25.24 14.34
C PRO A 57 10.18 -26.49 13.53
N GLU A 58 9.20 -27.31 13.21
CA GLU A 58 9.30 -28.13 12.04
C GLU A 58 9.56 -27.11 10.95
N VAL A 59 10.82 -26.84 10.71
CA VAL A 59 11.27 -26.27 9.47
C VAL A 59 10.91 -27.36 8.47
N LYS A 60 9.62 -27.45 8.12
CA LYS A 60 9.26 -27.83 6.78
C LYS A 60 10.15 -26.92 5.98
N THR A 61 11.15 -27.49 5.39
CA THR A 61 11.84 -26.90 4.26
C THR A 61 10.69 -26.41 3.42
N VAL A 62 10.30 -25.16 3.64
CA VAL A 62 9.54 -24.43 2.68
C VAL A 62 10.53 -24.42 1.55
N GLU A 63 10.37 -25.43 0.64
CA GLU A 63 10.89 -25.30 -0.70
C GLU A 63 10.68 -23.84 -0.99
N LYS A 64 11.79 -23.16 -1.23
CA LYS A 64 11.84 -21.76 -1.62
C LYS A 64 10.68 -21.57 -2.58
N VAL A 65 9.50 -21.28 -2.04
CA VAL A 65 8.48 -20.58 -2.78
C VAL A 65 9.24 -19.32 -3.10
N VAL A 66 9.90 -19.34 -4.25
CA VAL A 66 10.31 -18.13 -4.92
C VAL A 66 8.98 -17.40 -4.97
N ASN A 67 8.77 -16.54 -3.98
CA ASN A 67 7.78 -15.50 -4.07
C ASN A 67 8.18 -14.82 -5.37
N LYS A 68 7.60 -15.31 -6.47
CA LYS A 68 7.56 -14.61 -7.72
C LYS A 68 6.84 -13.35 -7.33
N THR A 69 7.62 -12.37 -6.90
CA THR A 69 7.11 -11.04 -6.57
C THR A 69 6.42 -10.63 -7.85
N GLU A 70 5.12 -10.79 -7.87
CA GLU A 70 4.33 -10.38 -9.02
C GLU A 70 4.50 -8.88 -9.02
N VAL A 71 5.28 -8.38 -9.97
CA VAL A 71 5.54 -6.96 -10.11
C VAL A 71 4.24 -6.34 -10.56
N ILE A 72 3.46 -5.88 -9.59
CA ILE A 72 2.21 -5.19 -9.83
C ILE A 72 2.55 -3.73 -10.06
N ALA A 73 2.72 -3.35 -11.32
CA ALA A 73 2.73 -1.94 -11.70
C ALA A 73 1.31 -1.50 -12.01
N SER A 74 0.90 -0.37 -11.47
CA SER A 74 -0.40 0.20 -11.78
C SER A 74 -0.49 0.56 -13.26
N PRO A 75 -1.62 0.28 -13.95
CA PRO A 75 -1.82 0.70 -15.32
C PRO A 75 -1.73 2.22 -15.47
N VAL A 76 -1.11 2.68 -16.54
CA VAL A 76 -0.97 4.10 -16.89
C VAL A 76 -1.91 4.43 -18.02
N SER A 77 -2.65 5.54 -17.93
CA SER A 77 -3.52 6.06 -18.98
C SER A 77 -2.88 7.26 -19.67
N VAL A 78 -2.90 7.26 -21.00
CA VAL A 78 -2.51 8.39 -21.84
C VAL A 78 -3.76 8.86 -22.59
N PHE A 79 -4.03 10.17 -22.58
CA PHE A 79 -5.25 10.74 -23.12
C PHE A 79 -5.05 11.39 -24.49
N PHE A 80 -6.14 11.45 -25.25
CA PHE A 80 -6.17 11.96 -26.63
C PHE A 80 -7.30 12.95 -26.82
N ASN A 81 -7.10 13.88 -27.73
CA ASN A 81 -8.18 14.75 -28.18
C ASN A 81 -9.20 14.02 -29.04
N ILE A 82 -10.35 14.66 -29.26
CA ILE A 82 -11.42 14.12 -30.10
C ILE A 82 -10.92 13.91 -31.55
N GLY A 83 -11.14 12.71 -32.09
CA GLY A 83 -10.72 12.36 -33.44
C GLY A 83 -9.22 12.19 -33.66
N GLU A 84 -8.39 12.42 -32.63
CA GLU A 84 -6.92 12.33 -32.72
C GLU A 84 -6.35 11.06 -32.12
N SER A 85 -5.18 10.66 -32.65
CA SER A 85 -4.33 9.61 -32.12
C SER A 85 -2.95 10.16 -31.65
N THR A 86 -2.76 11.48 -31.72
CA THR A 86 -1.59 12.15 -31.14
C THR A 86 -1.80 12.33 -29.66
N VAL A 87 -0.77 12.07 -28.85
CA VAL A 87 -0.82 12.25 -27.39
C VAL A 87 -1.15 13.70 -27.04
N ALA A 88 -2.22 13.90 -26.28
CA ALA A 88 -2.71 15.23 -25.93
C ALA A 88 -1.74 15.97 -24.99
N ASN A 89 -1.08 15.24 -24.08
CA ASN A 89 -0.20 15.81 -23.08
C ASN A 89 1.09 14.98 -22.98
N ALA A 90 2.23 15.58 -23.31
CA ALA A 90 3.52 14.91 -23.25
C ALA A 90 3.93 14.48 -21.81
N SER A 91 3.38 15.12 -20.78
CA SER A 91 3.64 14.69 -19.39
C SER A 91 3.07 13.32 -19.06
N ASP A 92 2.02 12.86 -19.77
CA ASP A 92 1.49 11.52 -19.59
C ASP A 92 2.54 10.45 -19.94
N LEU A 93 3.44 10.76 -20.89
CA LEU A 93 4.53 9.87 -21.26
C LEU A 93 5.61 9.70 -20.19
N GLN A 94 5.69 10.61 -19.21
CA GLN A 94 6.63 10.45 -18.11
C GLN A 94 6.27 9.24 -17.24
N ASN A 95 5.00 9.09 -16.90
CA ASN A 95 4.50 7.92 -16.15
C ASN A 95 4.68 6.62 -16.95
N VAL A 96 4.57 6.70 -18.28
CA VAL A 96 4.82 5.57 -19.16
C VAL A 96 6.30 5.15 -19.13
N LYS A 97 7.25 6.09 -19.05
CA LYS A 97 8.68 5.77 -18.91
C LYS A 97 8.98 4.98 -17.64
N ASP A 98 8.34 5.33 -16.54
CA ASP A 98 8.54 4.62 -15.27
C ASP A 98 7.98 3.18 -15.36
N LEU A 99 6.82 2.98 -15.97
CA LEU A 99 6.27 1.67 -16.25
C LEU A 99 7.18 0.84 -17.16
N VAL A 100 7.72 1.45 -18.22
CA VAL A 100 8.66 0.81 -19.14
C VAL A 100 9.93 0.34 -18.41
N LYS A 101 10.47 1.17 -17.51
CA LYS A 101 11.63 0.81 -16.68
C LYS A 101 11.35 -0.46 -15.87
N VAL A 102 10.21 -0.48 -15.15
CA VAL A 102 9.80 -1.65 -14.36
C VAL A 102 9.61 -2.89 -15.24
N ALA A 103 9.00 -2.75 -16.43
CA ALA A 103 8.80 -3.86 -17.35
C ALA A 103 10.13 -4.44 -17.86
N LYS A 104 11.10 -3.58 -18.21
CA LYS A 104 12.44 -3.98 -18.67
C LYS A 104 13.23 -4.68 -17.58
N GLU A 105 13.27 -4.13 -16.37
CA GLU A 105 13.98 -4.70 -15.22
C GLU A 105 13.47 -6.08 -14.84
N ASN A 106 12.18 -6.34 -15.07
CA ASN A 106 11.52 -7.60 -14.73
C ASN A 106 11.26 -8.51 -15.92
N ASN A 107 11.79 -8.18 -17.11
CA ASN A 107 11.61 -8.92 -18.37
C ASN A 107 10.13 -9.24 -18.67
N LYS A 108 9.24 -8.24 -18.47
CA LYS A 108 7.81 -8.35 -18.63
C LYS A 108 7.34 -7.80 -19.97
N LYS A 109 6.26 -8.36 -20.50
CA LYS A 109 5.55 -7.82 -21.67
C LYS A 109 4.64 -6.67 -21.28
N ILE A 110 4.42 -5.77 -22.21
CA ILE A 110 3.53 -4.61 -22.06
C ILE A 110 2.31 -4.80 -22.95
N VAL A 111 1.13 -4.57 -22.39
CA VAL A 111 -0.14 -4.53 -23.12
C VAL A 111 -0.60 -3.09 -23.24
N ILE A 112 -0.94 -2.67 -24.43
CA ILE A 112 -1.53 -1.35 -24.72
C ILE A 112 -2.93 -1.57 -25.20
N THR A 113 -3.92 -1.05 -24.48
CA THR A 113 -5.33 -1.11 -24.85
C THR A 113 -5.82 0.26 -25.22
N GLY A 114 -6.18 0.48 -26.49
CA GLY A 114 -6.72 1.72 -26.99
C GLY A 114 -8.24 1.78 -26.88
N TYR A 115 -8.75 2.96 -26.58
CA TYR A 115 -10.18 3.27 -26.45
C TYR A 115 -10.54 4.56 -27.22
N ALA A 116 -11.76 4.61 -27.73
CA ALA A 116 -12.42 5.82 -28.21
C ALA A 116 -13.66 6.08 -27.36
N ASP A 117 -14.20 7.30 -27.40
CA ASP A 117 -15.50 7.55 -26.77
C ASP A 117 -16.63 7.08 -27.69
N SER A 118 -17.67 6.47 -27.12
CA SER A 118 -18.83 5.98 -27.88
C SER A 118 -19.86 7.08 -28.21
N LYS A 119 -19.67 8.30 -27.69
CA LYS A 119 -20.58 9.42 -27.92
C LYS A 119 -20.31 10.12 -29.24
N THR A 120 -19.13 9.90 -29.83
CA THR A 120 -18.72 10.46 -31.11
C THR A 120 -18.31 9.36 -32.10
N GLY A 121 -18.54 9.61 -33.40
CA GLY A 121 -18.23 8.62 -34.42
C GLY A 121 -19.21 7.44 -34.46
N ASN A 122 -18.82 6.40 -35.15
CA ASN A 122 -19.52 5.13 -35.22
C ASN A 122 -18.58 3.98 -34.78
N GLU A 123 -19.08 2.76 -34.73
CA GLU A 123 -18.33 1.60 -34.27
C GLU A 123 -17.04 1.37 -35.09
N GLU A 124 -17.13 1.45 -36.42
CA GLU A 124 -15.98 1.25 -37.30
C GLU A 124 -14.90 2.32 -37.10
N ILE A 125 -15.33 3.60 -37.07
CA ILE A 125 -14.42 4.73 -36.80
C ILE A 125 -13.77 4.60 -35.45
N ASN A 126 -14.54 4.28 -34.41
CA ASN A 126 -14.04 4.16 -33.05
C ASN A 126 -13.09 2.96 -32.89
N LYS A 127 -13.35 1.88 -33.62
CA LYS A 127 -12.44 0.72 -33.66
C LYS A 127 -11.11 1.10 -34.31
N ALA A 128 -11.14 1.76 -35.46
CA ALA A 128 -9.95 2.23 -36.17
C ALA A 128 -9.16 3.26 -35.31
N LEU A 129 -9.88 4.19 -34.65
CA LEU A 129 -9.26 5.22 -33.84
C LEU A 129 -8.61 4.67 -32.58
N SER A 130 -9.26 3.72 -31.91
CA SER A 130 -8.69 3.03 -30.75
C SER A 130 -7.43 2.25 -31.12
N GLN A 131 -7.41 1.60 -32.29
CA GLN A 131 -6.23 0.91 -32.81
C GLN A 131 -5.08 1.91 -33.04
N LYS A 132 -5.32 3.01 -33.74
CA LYS A 132 -4.31 4.05 -34.01
C LYS A 132 -3.73 4.66 -32.73
N ARG A 133 -4.55 4.84 -31.69
CA ARG A 133 -4.11 5.33 -30.39
C ARG A 133 -3.15 4.34 -29.71
N ALA A 134 -3.50 3.06 -29.73
CA ALA A 134 -2.63 2.03 -29.17
C ALA A 134 -1.32 1.91 -29.95
N GLU A 135 -1.36 2.03 -31.27
CA GLU A 135 -0.19 2.02 -32.14
C GLU A 135 0.74 3.22 -31.88
N ALA A 136 0.18 4.41 -31.74
CA ALA A 136 0.96 5.62 -31.42
C ALA A 136 1.72 5.46 -30.11
N ILE A 137 1.11 4.89 -29.08
CA ILE A 137 1.81 4.57 -27.83
C ILE A 137 2.87 3.48 -28.04
N ALA A 138 2.60 2.46 -28.84
CA ALA A 138 3.57 1.42 -29.13
C ALA A 138 4.83 1.98 -29.80
N GLU A 139 4.68 2.95 -30.70
CA GLU A 139 5.82 3.65 -31.31
C GLU A 139 6.63 4.43 -30.27
N GLU A 140 5.98 5.10 -29.33
CA GLU A 140 6.68 5.78 -28.23
C GLU A 140 7.44 4.77 -27.34
N LEU A 141 6.84 3.61 -27.03
CA LEU A 141 7.53 2.55 -26.29
C LEU A 141 8.77 2.02 -27.02
N VAL A 142 8.67 1.87 -28.34
CA VAL A 142 9.84 1.45 -29.16
C VAL A 142 10.93 2.51 -29.13
N LYS A 143 10.59 3.81 -29.20
CA LYS A 143 11.57 4.91 -29.02
C LYS A 143 12.21 4.88 -27.63
N MET A 144 11.48 4.42 -26.61
CA MET A 144 12.01 4.22 -25.24
C MET A 144 12.83 2.91 -25.12
N GLY A 145 13.04 2.16 -26.23
CA GLY A 145 13.86 0.97 -26.30
C GLY A 145 13.16 -0.31 -25.82
N VAL A 146 11.83 -0.40 -25.94
CA VAL A 146 11.07 -1.66 -25.77
C VAL A 146 11.06 -2.40 -27.11
N SER A 147 11.39 -3.71 -27.10
CA SER A 147 11.24 -4.53 -28.31
C SER A 147 9.77 -4.65 -28.69
N ARG A 148 9.48 -4.57 -30.00
CA ARG A 148 8.13 -4.74 -30.53
C ARG A 148 7.50 -6.10 -30.13
N ASP A 149 8.29 -7.15 -29.99
CA ASP A 149 7.86 -8.50 -29.59
C ASP A 149 7.36 -8.54 -28.13
N ASN A 150 7.73 -7.55 -27.34
CA ASN A 150 7.29 -7.39 -25.95
C ASN A 150 6.09 -6.46 -25.81
N ILE A 151 5.51 -6.00 -26.92
CA ILE A 151 4.34 -5.10 -26.93
C ILE A 151 3.15 -5.82 -27.55
N LYS A 152 2.06 -5.94 -26.79
CA LYS A 152 0.78 -6.44 -27.27
C LYS A 152 -0.18 -5.26 -27.42
N ILE A 153 -0.81 -5.12 -28.59
CA ILE A 153 -1.80 -4.09 -28.88
C ILE A 153 -3.20 -4.70 -28.83
N VAL A 154 -4.10 -4.02 -28.18
CA VAL A 154 -5.53 -4.34 -28.11
C VAL A 154 -6.32 -3.10 -28.46
N SER A 155 -7.37 -3.24 -29.27
CA SER A 155 -8.28 -2.18 -29.66
C SER A 155 -9.67 -2.52 -29.15
N GLU A 156 -10.21 -1.71 -28.26
CA GLU A 156 -11.55 -1.91 -27.66
C GLU A 156 -12.66 -1.13 -28.38
N GLY A 157 -12.29 -0.18 -29.22
CA GLY A 157 -13.27 0.67 -29.91
C GLY A 157 -13.88 1.73 -29.03
N GLY A 158 -15.16 2.01 -29.24
CA GLY A 158 -15.91 3.01 -28.47
C GLY A 158 -16.35 2.51 -27.10
N THR A 159 -16.17 3.33 -26.06
CA THR A 159 -16.61 3.06 -24.69
C THR A 159 -17.22 4.30 -24.04
N ASP A 160 -18.08 4.11 -23.06
CA ASP A 160 -18.64 5.15 -22.17
C ASP A 160 -18.42 4.82 -20.69
N ALA A 161 -17.46 3.96 -20.41
CA ALA A 161 -17.17 3.45 -19.07
C ALA A 161 -16.75 4.53 -18.06
N LEU A 162 -16.24 5.69 -18.54
CA LEU A 162 -15.79 6.79 -17.71
C LEU A 162 -16.57 8.07 -17.96
N SER A 163 -16.73 8.86 -16.90
CA SER A 163 -17.30 10.21 -16.95
C SER A 163 -16.29 11.22 -16.39
N PRO A 164 -16.14 12.38 -16.99
CA PRO A 164 -16.76 12.85 -18.24
C PRO A 164 -16.25 12.10 -19.49
N THR A 165 -16.99 12.23 -20.60
CA THR A 165 -16.77 11.48 -21.86
C THR A 165 -15.35 11.53 -22.42
N ASN A 166 -14.64 12.64 -22.24
CA ASN A 166 -13.25 12.80 -22.71
C ASN A 166 -12.28 11.79 -22.06
N TYR A 167 -12.57 11.23 -20.88
CA TYR A 167 -11.74 10.20 -20.25
C TYR A 167 -11.80 8.86 -20.98
N ASN A 168 -12.76 8.67 -21.87
CA ASN A 168 -12.84 7.48 -22.72
C ASN A 168 -11.90 7.55 -23.94
N ARG A 169 -11.35 8.72 -24.28
CA ARG A 169 -10.35 8.90 -25.33
C ARG A 169 -8.95 8.67 -24.78
N ARG A 170 -8.60 7.41 -24.58
CA ARG A 170 -7.35 7.04 -23.92
C ARG A 170 -6.71 5.77 -24.49
N ALA A 171 -5.45 5.57 -24.18
CA ALA A 171 -4.79 4.28 -24.22
C ALA A 171 -4.35 3.90 -22.80
N VAL A 172 -4.57 2.66 -22.40
CA VAL A 172 -4.16 2.12 -21.10
C VAL A 172 -2.97 1.20 -21.33
N ILE A 173 -1.90 1.43 -20.63
CA ILE A 173 -0.64 0.68 -20.69
C ILE A 173 -0.51 -0.11 -19.39
N SER A 174 -0.32 -1.42 -19.49
CA SER A 174 -0.16 -2.33 -18.34
C SER A 174 0.96 -3.33 -18.58
N ILE A 175 1.54 -3.85 -17.51
CA ILE A 175 2.51 -4.96 -17.52
C ILE A 175 1.77 -6.28 -17.39
N MET A 176 2.18 -7.27 -18.20
CA MET A 176 1.66 -8.65 -18.17
C MET A 176 2.68 -9.62 -17.60
#